data_57dcad76a2a97d61d5714a466f857c72
#
_entry.id   57dcad76a2a97d61d5714a466f857c72
#
_cell.length_a   1.000
_cell.length_b   1.000
_cell.length_c   1.000
_cell.angle_alpha   90.00
_cell.angle_beta   90.00
_cell.angle_gamma   90.00
#
_symmetry.space_group_name_H-M   'P 1'
#
loop_
_entity.id
_entity.type
_entity.pdbx_description
1 polymer ?
#
loop_
_entity_poly.entity_id
_entity_poly.type
_entity_poly.pdbx_seq_one_letter_code
_entity_poly.pdbx_strand_id
1 'polypeptide(L)'
;PSPNLERLINWRLYKEFSKGLMTELACHQLQIGSWALRKIPEKVMGHGAITYWKDGRDVYDNVSCVYVFDDGVKMTFDSVISNKFYGLEEQIMGNLGTVEPEKGKYYFESVAPAPAFLQMVNDWENKVFDSLPFAGTSWAPETANENKGEFIIGERPKSDGTSLLLEAFVEAVITQKQPKNIAEEGYYASMLCLLGHQALEEERTLYFPDEYKIDYLNHQSVKTPEAI
;
A
#
# COMPACT_ATOMS: atom_id res chain seq x y z
N PRO A 1 -2.33 -39.05 -8.05
CA PRO A 1 -2.30 -38.02 -9.10
C PRO A 1 -0.92 -37.98 -9.71
N SER A 2 -0.83 -37.75 -11.03
CA SER A 2 0.49 -37.55 -11.64
C SER A 2 1.06 -36.24 -11.09
N PRO A 3 2.38 -36.15 -10.85
CA PRO A 3 3.03 -34.90 -10.39
C PRO A 3 2.71 -33.69 -11.28
N ASN A 4 2.47 -33.92 -12.57
CA ASN A 4 2.12 -32.88 -13.53
C ASN A 4 0.70 -32.33 -13.32
N LEU A 5 -0.27 -33.17 -12.92
CA LEU A 5 -1.63 -32.72 -12.66
C LEU A 5 -1.72 -31.87 -11.39
N GLU A 6 -1.00 -32.27 -10.37
CA GLU A 6 -0.92 -31.51 -9.12
C GLU A 6 -0.33 -30.11 -9.39
N ARG A 7 0.80 -30.01 -10.09
CA ARG A 7 1.43 -28.73 -10.46
C ARG A 7 0.56 -27.89 -11.39
N LEU A 8 -0.23 -28.52 -12.25
CA LEU A 8 -1.17 -27.78 -13.11
C LEU A 8 -2.32 -27.14 -12.30
N ILE A 9 -2.85 -27.87 -11.31
CA ILE A 9 -3.97 -27.39 -10.49
C ILE A 9 -3.48 -26.35 -9.46
N ASN A 10 -2.36 -26.65 -8.81
CA ASN A 10 -1.81 -25.84 -7.71
C ASN A 10 -0.57 -25.02 -8.14
N TRP A 11 -0.53 -24.57 -9.39
CA TRP A 11 0.61 -23.87 -9.97
C TRP A 11 1.11 -22.67 -9.15
N ARG A 12 0.19 -22.00 -8.45
CA ARG A 12 0.51 -20.85 -7.56
C ARG A 12 1.38 -21.20 -6.37
N LEU A 13 1.52 -22.47 -6.04
CA LEU A 13 2.35 -22.96 -4.93
C LEU A 13 3.83 -23.15 -5.32
N TYR A 14 4.14 -23.02 -6.63
CA TYR A 14 5.45 -23.36 -7.16
C TYR A 14 6.14 -22.15 -7.81
N LYS A 15 7.38 -21.86 -7.36
CA LYS A 15 8.21 -20.75 -7.87
C LYS A 15 8.47 -20.81 -9.38
N GLU A 16 8.38 -21.99 -9.96
CA GLU A 16 8.49 -22.19 -11.42
C GLU A 16 7.41 -21.41 -12.19
N PHE A 17 6.19 -21.30 -11.63
CA PHE A 17 5.03 -20.74 -12.29
C PHE A 17 4.54 -19.42 -11.67
N SER A 18 4.84 -19.18 -10.39
CA SER A 18 4.38 -18.02 -9.64
C SER A 18 5.47 -17.53 -8.69
N LYS A 19 5.43 -16.26 -8.33
CA LYS A 19 6.22 -15.69 -7.25
C LYS A 19 5.41 -15.52 -5.96
N GLY A 20 4.33 -16.31 -5.84
CA GLY A 20 3.49 -16.37 -4.64
C GLY A 20 2.88 -15.02 -4.29
N LEU A 21 2.91 -14.67 -3.03
CA LEU A 21 2.29 -13.46 -2.50
C LEU A 21 2.69 -12.16 -3.21
N MET A 22 3.90 -12.11 -3.75
CA MET A 22 4.37 -10.91 -4.45
C MET A 22 3.66 -10.69 -5.80
N THR A 23 3.45 -11.74 -6.58
CA THR A 23 2.83 -11.61 -7.92
C THR A 23 1.32 -11.86 -7.93
N GLU A 24 0.82 -12.68 -7.00
CA GLU A 24 -0.60 -13.05 -6.97
C GLU A 24 -1.44 -12.12 -6.10
N LEU A 25 -0.82 -11.40 -5.17
CA LEU A 25 -1.51 -10.50 -4.24
C LEU A 25 -0.93 -9.08 -4.25
N ALA A 26 0.37 -8.93 -3.99
CA ALA A 26 1.00 -7.62 -3.83
C ALA A 26 0.82 -6.70 -5.04
N CYS A 27 0.64 -7.23 -6.25
CA CYS A 27 0.45 -6.43 -7.45
C CYS A 27 -0.70 -5.43 -7.33
N HIS A 28 -1.76 -5.78 -6.62
CA HIS A 28 -2.91 -4.89 -6.40
C HIS A 28 -2.56 -3.72 -5.47
N GLN A 29 -1.99 -4.02 -4.30
CA GLN A 29 -1.65 -3.00 -3.29
C GLN A 29 -0.47 -2.13 -3.73
N LEU A 30 0.54 -2.72 -4.36
CA LEU A 30 1.68 -1.97 -4.88
C LEU A 30 1.28 -1.05 -6.04
N GLN A 31 0.30 -1.46 -6.86
CA GLN A 31 -0.27 -0.58 -7.89
C GLN A 31 -0.98 0.62 -7.25
N ILE A 32 -1.82 0.41 -6.22
CA ILE A 32 -2.50 1.49 -5.51
C ILE A 32 -1.48 2.45 -4.89
N GLY A 33 -0.43 1.93 -4.23
CA GLY A 33 0.64 2.73 -3.65
C GLY A 33 1.40 3.54 -4.69
N SER A 34 1.80 2.91 -5.79
CA SER A 34 2.46 3.57 -6.91
C SER A 34 1.58 4.66 -7.54
N TRP A 35 0.29 4.38 -7.67
CA TRP A 35 -0.69 5.31 -8.21
C TRP A 35 -0.84 6.56 -7.33
N ALA A 36 -0.90 6.36 -6.02
CA ALA A 36 -1.00 7.45 -5.05
C ALA A 36 0.27 8.30 -5.00
N LEU A 37 1.45 7.65 -4.96
CA LEU A 37 2.73 8.32 -4.83
C LEU A 37 3.21 8.94 -6.15
N ARG A 38 2.83 8.36 -7.30
CA ARG A 38 3.28 8.75 -8.64
C ARG A 38 4.80 8.85 -8.78
N LYS A 39 5.49 7.96 -8.12
CA LYS A 39 6.94 7.87 -8.08
C LYS A 39 7.38 6.43 -8.24
N ILE A 40 8.61 6.28 -8.71
CA ILE A 40 9.29 4.99 -8.75
C ILE A 40 10.20 4.93 -7.53
N PRO A 41 10.20 3.85 -6.75
CA PRO A 41 11.11 3.72 -5.63
C PRO A 41 12.57 3.65 -6.11
N GLU A 42 13.47 4.12 -5.28
CA GLU A 42 14.91 4.00 -5.50
C GLU A 42 15.37 2.56 -5.23
N LYS A 43 14.86 1.95 -4.17
CA LYS A 43 15.28 0.64 -3.70
C LYS A 43 14.18 -0.10 -2.97
N VAL A 44 14.35 -1.42 -2.88
CA VAL A 44 13.50 -2.32 -2.12
C VAL A 44 14.33 -3.28 -1.28
N MET A 45 13.81 -3.63 -0.11
CA MET A 45 14.34 -4.67 0.78
C MET A 45 13.18 -5.41 1.43
N GLY A 46 13.44 -6.62 1.90
CA GLY A 46 12.39 -7.39 2.59
C GLY A 46 12.87 -8.75 3.05
N HIS A 47 11.91 -9.49 3.63
CA HIS A 47 12.07 -10.86 4.08
C HIS A 47 10.83 -11.68 3.76
N GLY A 48 11.01 -12.94 3.41
CA GLY A 48 9.92 -13.88 3.17
C GLY A 48 10.26 -15.25 3.75
N ALA A 49 9.24 -15.99 4.18
CA ALA A 49 9.44 -17.30 4.75
C ALA A 49 8.24 -18.24 4.49
N ILE A 50 8.46 -19.54 4.67
CA ILE A 50 7.42 -20.57 4.75
C ILE A 50 7.38 -21.05 6.19
N THR A 51 6.47 -20.52 6.99
CA THR A 51 6.42 -20.76 8.44
C THR A 51 5.28 -21.68 8.85
N TYR A 52 4.15 -21.55 8.22
CA TYR A 52 2.92 -22.26 8.61
C TYR A 52 2.58 -23.44 7.68
N TRP A 53 2.50 -23.22 6.37
CA TRP A 53 2.04 -24.22 5.42
C TRP A 53 3.12 -25.27 5.12
N LYS A 54 2.79 -26.56 5.33
CA LYS A 54 3.67 -27.72 5.09
C LYS A 54 3.08 -28.63 4.01
N ASP A 55 2.54 -28.03 2.96
CA ASP A 55 1.84 -28.69 1.85
C ASP A 55 2.72 -28.98 0.63
N GLY A 56 4.02 -28.73 0.75
CA GLY A 56 4.98 -28.96 -0.35
C GLY A 56 5.20 -27.76 -1.25
N ARG A 57 4.66 -26.58 -0.88
CA ARG A 57 4.93 -25.33 -1.61
C ARG A 57 6.39 -24.93 -1.47
N ASP A 58 6.86 -24.19 -2.46
CA ASP A 58 8.17 -23.52 -2.42
C ASP A 58 8.05 -21.99 -2.48
N VAL A 59 6.83 -21.44 -2.62
CA VAL A 59 6.56 -20.01 -2.48
C VAL A 59 6.32 -19.63 -1.02
N TYR A 60 6.66 -18.40 -0.65
CA TYR A 60 6.49 -17.87 0.70
C TYR A 60 5.03 -17.83 1.14
N ASP A 61 4.76 -18.11 2.41
CA ASP A 61 3.44 -17.96 3.04
C ASP A 61 3.32 -16.70 3.89
N ASN A 62 4.42 -16.00 4.11
CA ASN A 62 4.47 -14.66 4.65
C ASN A 62 5.62 -13.87 4.00
N VAL A 63 5.39 -12.58 3.77
CA VAL A 63 6.36 -11.67 3.18
C VAL A 63 6.22 -10.29 3.79
N SER A 64 7.33 -9.57 3.91
CA SER A 64 7.38 -8.16 4.28
C SER A 64 8.38 -7.44 3.38
N CYS A 65 7.95 -6.38 2.71
CA CYS A 65 8.78 -5.56 1.82
C CYS A 65 8.70 -4.09 2.18
N VAL A 66 9.82 -3.39 2.05
CA VAL A 66 9.91 -1.93 2.18
C VAL A 66 10.51 -1.35 0.91
N TYR A 67 9.73 -0.52 0.23
CA TYR A 67 10.15 0.28 -0.92
C TYR A 67 10.47 1.68 -0.44
N VAL A 68 11.64 2.19 -0.77
CA VAL A 68 12.13 3.52 -0.35
C VAL A 68 12.26 4.41 -1.57
N PHE A 69 11.71 5.61 -1.49
CA PHE A 69 11.75 6.64 -2.53
C PHE A 69 12.84 7.64 -2.25
N ASP A 70 13.24 8.41 -3.26
CA ASP A 70 14.34 9.38 -3.24
C ASP A 70 14.18 10.51 -2.21
N ASP A 71 12.91 10.85 -1.88
CA ASP A 71 12.55 11.84 -0.87
C ASP A 71 12.38 11.26 0.54
N GLY A 72 12.71 9.99 0.74
CA GLY A 72 12.58 9.29 2.02
C GLY A 72 11.18 8.76 2.34
N VAL A 73 10.21 8.96 1.47
CA VAL A 73 8.90 8.30 1.58
C VAL A 73 9.10 6.79 1.49
N LYS A 74 8.28 6.05 2.21
CA LYS A 74 8.32 4.58 2.24
C LYS A 74 6.94 4.02 1.90
N MET A 75 6.94 2.94 1.13
CA MET A 75 5.79 2.08 0.94
C MET A 75 6.13 0.70 1.50
N THR A 76 5.31 0.19 2.41
CA THR A 76 5.46 -1.16 2.97
C THR A 76 4.38 -2.07 2.43
N PHE A 77 4.75 -3.32 2.21
CA PHE A 77 3.81 -4.39 1.89
C PHE A 77 4.07 -5.56 2.83
N ASP A 78 3.06 -5.93 3.58
CA ASP A 78 3.07 -7.10 4.47
C ASP A 78 1.94 -8.04 4.09
N SER A 79 2.22 -9.33 4.04
CA SER A 79 1.20 -10.34 3.79
C SER A 79 1.48 -11.64 4.53
N VAL A 80 0.43 -12.16 5.19
CA VAL A 80 0.43 -13.43 5.93
C VAL A 80 -0.83 -14.19 5.57
N ILE A 81 -0.69 -15.32 4.86
CA ILE A 81 -1.86 -16.13 4.43
C ILE A 81 -2.31 -17.18 5.46
N SER A 82 -1.64 -17.28 6.59
CA SER A 82 -2.04 -18.13 7.70
C SER A 82 -3.04 -17.48 8.66
N ASN A 83 -3.27 -16.16 8.51
CA ASN A 83 -4.16 -15.39 9.37
C ASN A 83 -4.95 -14.37 8.54
N LYS A 84 -6.25 -14.27 8.79
CA LYS A 84 -7.18 -13.41 8.06
C LYS A 84 -7.69 -12.21 8.86
N PHE A 85 -7.09 -11.92 10.02
CA PHE A 85 -7.62 -10.90 10.94
C PHE A 85 -7.75 -9.51 10.30
N TYR A 86 -6.72 -9.04 9.63
CA TYR A 86 -6.74 -7.73 8.96
C TYR A 86 -7.52 -7.74 7.64
N GLY A 87 -7.67 -8.92 7.02
CA GLY A 87 -8.23 -8.99 5.66
C GLY A 87 -7.31 -8.30 4.65
N LEU A 88 -7.87 -7.33 3.94
CA LEU A 88 -7.17 -6.49 2.96
C LEU A 88 -7.25 -5.04 3.44
N GLU A 89 -6.11 -4.39 3.57
CA GLU A 89 -6.02 -2.99 4.00
C GLU A 89 -4.93 -2.24 3.25
N GLU A 90 -5.22 -1.00 2.85
CA GLU A 90 -4.24 -0.01 2.41
C GLU A 90 -4.40 1.26 3.23
N GLN A 91 -3.26 1.86 3.59
CA GLN A 91 -3.22 3.12 4.31
C GLN A 91 -2.22 4.06 3.65
N ILE A 92 -2.69 5.22 3.22
CA ILE A 92 -1.87 6.28 2.64
C ILE A 92 -1.83 7.42 3.64
N MET A 93 -0.70 7.51 4.35
CA MET A 93 -0.50 8.47 5.44
C MET A 93 0.35 9.65 5.01
N GLY A 94 -0.19 10.84 5.18
CA GLY A 94 0.48 12.11 4.95
C GLY A 94 0.44 13.03 6.18
N ASN A 95 1.08 14.15 6.08
CA ASN A 95 1.12 15.15 7.16
C ASN A 95 -0.21 15.89 7.40
N LEU A 96 -1.16 15.81 6.47
CA LEU A 96 -2.48 16.43 6.59
C LEU A 96 -3.58 15.41 6.90
N GLY A 97 -3.29 14.13 6.77
CA GLY A 97 -4.28 13.09 7.04
C GLY A 97 -3.91 11.73 6.47
N THR A 98 -4.80 10.80 6.65
CA THR A 98 -4.70 9.41 6.20
C THR A 98 -5.89 9.05 5.32
N VAL A 99 -5.65 8.30 4.25
CA VAL A 99 -6.68 7.69 3.41
C VAL A 99 -6.61 6.17 3.54
N GLU A 100 -7.74 5.54 3.76
CA GLU A 100 -7.91 4.07 3.73
C GLU A 100 -8.80 3.71 2.53
N PRO A 101 -8.20 3.40 1.36
CA PRO A 101 -8.95 3.14 0.13
C PRO A 101 -9.93 1.98 0.26
N GLU A 102 -9.53 0.86 0.86
CA GLU A 102 -10.38 -0.32 1.05
C GLU A 102 -11.61 0.00 1.91
N LYS A 103 -11.47 0.87 2.91
CA LYS A 103 -12.58 1.33 3.75
C LYS A 103 -13.35 2.50 3.13
N GLY A 104 -12.81 3.14 2.09
CA GLY A 104 -13.35 4.34 1.47
C GLY A 104 -13.40 5.53 2.43
N LYS A 105 -12.44 5.62 3.35
CA LYS A 105 -12.39 6.63 4.40
C LYS A 105 -11.16 7.50 4.32
N TYR A 106 -11.29 8.70 4.84
CA TYR A 106 -10.17 9.60 5.13
C TYR A 106 -10.25 10.16 6.54
N TYR A 107 -9.10 10.55 7.06
CA TYR A 107 -8.93 11.07 8.41
C TYR A 107 -8.05 12.30 8.31
N PHE A 108 -8.50 13.43 8.82
CA PHE A 108 -7.66 14.61 8.91
C PHE A 108 -6.69 14.48 10.08
N GLU A 109 -5.44 14.88 9.86
CA GLU A 109 -4.45 14.98 10.89
C GLU A 109 -4.50 16.38 11.52
N SER A 110 -4.49 16.44 12.84
CA SER A 110 -4.32 17.71 13.52
C SER A 110 -2.81 18.03 13.62
N VAL A 111 -2.43 19.20 13.14
CA VAL A 111 -1.03 19.65 13.27
C VAL A 111 -0.72 19.78 14.75
N ALA A 112 0.22 18.98 15.25
CA ALA A 112 0.70 19.10 16.61
C ALA A 112 1.31 20.50 16.83
N PRO A 113 0.95 21.22 17.90
CA PRO A 113 1.57 22.50 18.22
C PRO A 113 3.10 22.34 18.38
N ALA A 114 3.84 23.40 18.11
CA ALA A 114 5.29 23.39 18.28
C ALA A 114 5.68 22.96 19.72
N PRO A 115 6.75 22.18 19.93
CA PRO A 115 7.12 21.66 21.24
C PRO A 115 7.22 22.72 22.34
N ALA A 116 7.75 23.92 22.02
CA ALA A 116 7.84 25.04 22.98
C ALA A 116 6.46 25.57 23.38
N PHE A 117 5.49 25.59 22.46
CA PHE A 117 4.13 25.99 22.77
C PHE A 117 3.43 24.94 23.65
N LEU A 118 3.63 23.67 23.37
CA LEU A 118 3.11 22.58 24.18
C LEU A 118 3.65 22.62 25.59
N GLN A 119 4.95 22.87 25.74
CA GLN A 119 5.59 23.01 27.06
C GLN A 119 5.04 24.23 27.83
N MET A 120 4.83 25.32 27.15
CA MET A 120 4.23 26.52 27.76
C MET A 120 2.80 26.28 28.22
N VAL A 121 2.00 25.61 27.42
CA VAL A 121 0.61 25.24 27.78
C VAL A 121 0.62 24.29 28.97
N ASN A 122 1.45 23.25 28.94
CA ASN A 122 1.60 22.30 30.03
C ASN A 122 2.07 22.97 31.35
N ASP A 123 3.02 23.87 31.29
CA ASP A 123 3.49 24.61 32.44
C ASP A 123 2.40 25.56 33.02
N TRP A 124 1.57 26.11 32.15
CA TRP A 124 0.45 26.93 32.55
C TRP A 124 -0.67 26.13 33.18
N GLU A 125 -1.04 25.00 32.56
CA GLU A 125 -2.07 24.08 33.06
C GLU A 125 -1.67 23.45 34.40
N ASN A 126 -0.42 23.05 34.57
CA ASN A 126 0.07 22.51 35.84
C ASN A 126 0.05 23.51 37.02
N LYS A 127 -0.03 24.80 36.75
CA LYS A 127 -0.22 25.83 37.78
C LYS A 127 -1.69 26.10 38.09
N VAL A 128 -2.60 25.79 37.18
CA VAL A 128 -4.03 26.07 37.29
C VAL A 128 -4.80 24.79 37.67
N PHE A 129 -4.31 23.62 37.28
CA PHE A 129 -4.97 22.32 37.48
C PHE A 129 -3.94 21.30 37.98
N ASP A 130 -4.10 20.81 39.19
CA ASP A 130 -3.18 19.86 39.83
C ASP A 130 -3.00 18.50 39.13
N SER A 131 -3.73 18.23 38.10
CA SER A 131 -3.60 16.99 37.32
C SER A 131 -4.42 17.06 36.02
N LEU A 132 -3.88 17.62 34.97
CA LEU A 132 -4.31 17.17 33.64
C LEU A 132 -3.22 16.25 33.11
N PRO A 133 -3.57 15.00 32.81
CA PRO A 133 -2.66 14.17 32.03
C PRO A 133 -2.50 14.93 30.71
N PHE A 134 -1.31 15.40 30.46
CA PHE A 134 -0.96 15.88 29.15
C PHE A 134 -1.20 14.72 28.16
N ALA A 135 -2.34 14.75 27.53
CA ALA A 135 -2.59 13.95 26.36
C ALA A 135 -1.68 14.50 25.27
N GLY A 136 -0.40 14.28 25.44
CA GLY A 136 0.57 14.55 24.42
C GLY A 136 0.20 13.70 23.25
N THR A 137 -0.32 14.31 22.21
CA THR A 137 -0.27 13.81 20.84
C THR A 137 -0.46 12.30 20.70
N SER A 138 -0.83 11.81 19.61
CA SER A 138 -0.99 10.45 19.06
C SER A 138 -0.78 9.18 19.94
N TRP A 139 -0.31 9.31 21.17
CA TRP A 139 -0.06 8.21 22.12
C TRP A 139 -1.21 8.01 23.11
N ALA A 140 -2.13 8.97 23.25
CA ALA A 140 -3.25 8.80 24.14
C ALA A 140 -4.28 7.87 23.46
N PRO A 141 -4.63 6.71 24.05
CA PRO A 141 -5.65 5.82 23.53
C PRO A 141 -6.98 6.53 23.27
N GLU A 142 -7.25 7.59 23.98
CA GLU A 142 -8.47 8.39 23.89
C GLU A 142 -8.52 9.23 22.62
N THR A 143 -7.40 9.78 22.14
CA THR A 143 -7.37 10.54 20.87
C THR A 143 -7.45 9.66 19.63
N ALA A 144 -6.94 8.44 19.69
CA ALA A 144 -7.05 7.48 18.60
C ALA A 144 -8.48 7.00 18.36
N ASN A 145 -9.34 7.02 19.40
CA ASN A 145 -10.71 6.56 19.32
C ASN A 145 -11.72 7.62 18.84
N GLU A 146 -11.38 8.89 18.85
CA GLU A 146 -12.29 9.97 18.45
C GLU A 146 -12.32 10.19 16.94
N ASN A 147 -11.25 9.88 16.23
CA ASN A 147 -11.20 10.06 14.78
C ASN A 147 -11.80 8.84 14.05
N LYS A 148 -13.10 8.90 13.82
CA LYS A 148 -13.83 7.82 13.12
C LYS A 148 -13.64 7.85 11.60
N GLY A 149 -12.96 8.85 11.07
CA GLY A 149 -12.82 9.10 9.65
C GLY A 149 -14.15 9.44 8.97
N GLU A 150 -14.06 10.06 7.81
CA GLU A 150 -15.20 10.40 6.96
C GLU A 150 -15.16 9.56 5.69
N PHE A 151 -16.34 9.26 5.12
CA PHE A 151 -16.40 8.56 3.85
C PHE A 151 -16.07 9.49 2.68
N ILE A 152 -15.23 9.02 1.77
CA ILE A 152 -14.80 9.79 0.59
C ILE A 152 -15.98 10.06 -0.35
N ILE A 153 -16.92 9.10 -0.46
CA ILE A 153 -18.06 9.13 -1.39
C ILE A 153 -19.38 8.93 -0.61
N GLY A 154 -19.52 9.52 0.58
CA GLY A 154 -20.76 9.44 1.38
C GLY A 154 -21.11 8.04 1.90
N GLU A 155 -21.15 7.03 1.05
CA GLU A 155 -21.33 5.61 1.41
C GLU A 155 -20.37 4.72 0.63
N ARG A 156 -19.91 3.64 1.28
CA ARG A 156 -19.09 2.62 0.59
C ARG A 156 -19.88 2.04 -0.59
N PRO A 157 -19.29 1.98 -1.80
CA PRO A 157 -19.91 1.29 -2.92
C PRO A 157 -20.23 -0.15 -2.54
N LYS A 158 -21.45 -0.62 -2.83
CA LYS A 158 -21.86 -2.01 -2.56
C LYS A 158 -21.27 -3.02 -3.57
N SER A 159 -20.49 -2.54 -4.52
CA SER A 159 -19.87 -3.33 -5.59
C SER A 159 -18.40 -3.58 -5.25
N ASP A 160 -17.90 -4.75 -5.61
CA ASP A 160 -16.49 -5.11 -5.60
C ASP A 160 -15.70 -4.50 -6.79
N GLY A 161 -16.34 -3.66 -7.60
CA GLY A 161 -15.75 -3.05 -8.81
C GLY A 161 -15.83 -3.89 -10.06
N THR A 162 -16.17 -5.18 -9.99
CA THR A 162 -16.18 -6.09 -11.15
C THR A 162 -17.11 -5.61 -12.26
N SER A 163 -18.33 -5.16 -11.93
CA SER A 163 -19.27 -4.62 -12.92
C SER A 163 -18.71 -3.40 -13.63
N LEU A 164 -18.11 -2.46 -12.88
CA LEU A 164 -17.50 -1.25 -13.43
C LEU A 164 -16.32 -1.58 -14.36
N LEU A 165 -15.50 -2.57 -13.98
CA LEU A 165 -14.41 -3.05 -14.82
C LEU A 165 -14.93 -3.60 -16.16
N LEU A 166 -15.97 -4.44 -16.11
CA LEU A 166 -16.55 -5.04 -17.31
C LEU A 166 -17.20 -3.98 -18.21
N GLU A 167 -17.93 -3.02 -17.64
CA GLU A 167 -18.51 -1.89 -18.37
C GLU A 167 -17.43 -1.06 -19.06
N ALA A 168 -16.36 -0.69 -18.34
CA ALA A 168 -15.23 0.05 -18.90
C ALA A 168 -14.51 -0.75 -20.01
N PHE A 169 -14.37 -2.05 -19.86
CA PHE A 169 -13.80 -2.92 -20.88
C PHE A 169 -14.66 -2.93 -22.15
N VAL A 170 -15.98 -3.12 -22.00
CA VAL A 170 -16.92 -3.09 -23.12
C VAL A 170 -16.89 -1.74 -23.83
N GLU A 171 -16.88 -0.64 -23.09
CA GLU A 171 -16.76 0.70 -23.66
C GLU A 171 -15.45 0.89 -24.45
N ALA A 172 -14.33 0.43 -23.90
CA ALA A 172 -13.03 0.47 -24.58
C ALA A 172 -13.06 -0.31 -25.91
N VAL A 173 -13.72 -1.49 -25.93
CA VAL A 173 -13.89 -2.30 -27.13
C VAL A 173 -14.77 -1.59 -28.17
N ILE A 174 -15.91 -1.02 -27.76
CA ILE A 174 -16.84 -0.32 -28.66
C ILE A 174 -16.20 0.95 -29.23
N THR A 175 -15.56 1.73 -28.40
CA THR A 175 -14.97 3.02 -28.78
C THR A 175 -13.59 2.90 -29.43
N GLN A 176 -12.98 1.70 -29.37
CA GLN A 176 -11.60 1.44 -29.78
C GLN A 176 -10.59 2.37 -29.09
N LYS A 177 -10.89 2.78 -27.85
CA LYS A 177 -10.04 3.65 -27.03
C LYS A 177 -9.57 2.88 -25.81
N GLN A 178 -8.27 2.67 -25.71
CA GLN A 178 -7.65 2.09 -24.54
C GLN A 178 -7.60 3.13 -23.40
N PRO A 179 -7.83 2.72 -22.14
CA PRO A 179 -7.56 3.60 -20.99
C PRO A 179 -6.14 4.13 -21.01
N LYS A 180 -5.98 5.39 -20.64
CA LYS A 180 -4.68 6.06 -20.66
C LYS A 180 -3.74 5.43 -19.63
N ASN A 181 -2.49 5.19 -20.01
CA ASN A 181 -1.40 4.67 -19.17
C ASN A 181 -1.61 3.27 -18.58
N ILE A 182 -2.59 2.49 -19.05
CA ILE A 182 -2.87 1.17 -18.46
C ILE A 182 -1.71 0.18 -18.61
N ALA A 183 -0.99 0.25 -19.72
CA ALA A 183 0.16 -0.62 -19.97
C ALA A 183 1.36 -0.24 -19.06
N GLU A 184 1.60 1.04 -18.90
CA GLU A 184 2.65 1.59 -18.05
C GLU A 184 2.37 1.29 -16.57
N GLU A 185 1.14 1.45 -16.12
CA GLU A 185 0.74 1.12 -14.75
C GLU A 185 0.91 -0.38 -14.46
N GLY A 186 0.48 -1.25 -15.39
CA GLY A 186 0.70 -2.69 -15.29
C GLY A 186 2.16 -3.07 -15.28
N TYR A 187 2.99 -2.39 -16.10
CA TYR A 187 4.43 -2.59 -16.12
C TYR A 187 5.05 -2.26 -14.76
N TYR A 188 4.75 -1.09 -14.17
CA TYR A 188 5.32 -0.72 -12.88
C TYR A 188 4.84 -1.61 -11.74
N ALA A 189 3.57 -1.96 -11.69
CA ALA A 189 3.08 -2.92 -10.72
C ALA A 189 3.85 -4.25 -10.80
N SER A 190 4.10 -4.74 -12.01
CA SER A 190 4.88 -5.96 -12.25
C SER A 190 6.33 -5.82 -11.80
N MET A 191 6.98 -4.69 -12.11
CA MET A 191 8.37 -4.42 -11.72
C MET A 191 8.52 -4.33 -10.20
N LEU A 192 7.59 -3.67 -9.51
CA LEU A 192 7.57 -3.61 -8.05
C LEU A 192 7.49 -5.03 -7.44
N CYS A 193 6.60 -5.86 -7.96
CA CYS A 193 6.44 -7.24 -7.50
C CYS A 193 7.70 -8.08 -7.73
N LEU A 194 8.27 -8.02 -8.93
CA LEU A 194 9.42 -8.85 -9.31
C LEU A 194 10.69 -8.45 -8.57
N LEU A 195 10.98 -7.16 -8.46
CA LEU A 195 12.14 -6.68 -7.70
C LEU A 195 11.95 -6.89 -6.20
N GLY A 196 10.73 -6.72 -5.69
CA GLY A 196 10.39 -7.08 -4.30
C GLY A 196 10.66 -8.56 -4.05
N HIS A 197 10.14 -9.45 -4.89
CA HIS A 197 10.39 -10.89 -4.78
C HIS A 197 11.88 -11.23 -4.86
N GLN A 198 12.62 -10.63 -5.79
CA GLN A 198 14.05 -10.84 -5.91
C GLN A 198 14.82 -10.39 -4.65
N ALA A 199 14.40 -9.26 -4.03
CA ALA A 199 15.00 -8.82 -2.77
C ALA A 199 14.77 -9.81 -1.61
N LEU A 200 13.59 -10.48 -1.58
CA LEU A 200 13.30 -11.56 -0.63
C LEU A 200 14.19 -12.79 -0.88
N GLU A 201 14.37 -13.20 -2.13
CA GLU A 201 15.17 -14.36 -2.50
C GLU A 201 16.67 -14.16 -2.23
N GLU A 202 17.17 -12.96 -2.50
CA GLU A 202 18.58 -12.63 -2.34
C GLU A 202 18.93 -12.10 -0.94
N GLU A 203 17.92 -11.88 -0.09
CA GLU A 203 18.06 -11.34 1.27
C GLU A 203 18.93 -10.07 1.33
N ARG A 204 18.77 -9.19 0.34
CA ARG A 204 19.53 -7.93 0.24
C ARG A 204 18.69 -6.79 -0.33
N THR A 205 19.17 -5.58 -0.11
CA THR A 205 18.62 -4.39 -0.77
C THR A 205 18.92 -4.43 -2.26
N LEU A 206 17.88 -4.24 -3.07
CA LEU A 206 17.98 -4.06 -4.52
C LEU A 206 17.62 -2.63 -4.90
N TYR A 207 18.36 -2.06 -5.83
CA TYR A 207 18.07 -0.77 -6.44
C TYR A 207 17.32 -0.96 -7.73
N PHE A 208 16.38 -0.05 -8.00
CA PHE A 208 15.63 -0.05 -9.25
C PHE A 208 16.56 0.39 -10.40
N PRO A 209 16.85 -0.47 -11.39
CA PRO A 209 17.67 -0.10 -12.52
C PRO A 209 17.06 1.03 -13.34
N ASP A 210 17.88 1.96 -13.81
CA ASP A 210 17.40 3.09 -14.61
C ASP A 210 16.75 2.64 -15.91
N GLU A 211 17.20 1.54 -16.49
CA GLU A 211 16.63 0.93 -17.69
C GLU A 211 15.17 0.47 -17.54
N TYR A 212 14.70 0.26 -16.29
CA TYR A 212 13.31 -0.11 -15.99
C TYR A 212 12.43 1.09 -15.70
N LYS A 213 13.00 2.28 -15.63
CA LYS A 213 12.27 3.52 -15.39
C LYS A 213 11.74 4.07 -16.71
N ILE A 214 10.44 3.93 -16.96
CA ILE A 214 9.76 4.54 -18.10
C ILE A 214 9.13 5.87 -17.68
N ASP A 215 9.11 6.84 -18.60
CA ASP A 215 8.73 8.23 -18.32
C ASP A 215 7.22 8.48 -18.47
N TYR A 216 6.37 7.62 -17.85
CA TYR A 216 4.93 7.86 -17.93
C TYR A 216 4.40 8.81 -16.85
N LEU A 217 5.11 8.90 -15.73
CA LEU A 217 4.70 9.71 -14.58
C LEU A 217 4.80 11.21 -14.87
N ASN A 218 5.72 11.63 -15.74
CA ASN A 218 5.90 13.02 -16.14
C ASN A 218 4.78 13.57 -17.04
N HIS A 219 3.96 12.71 -17.63
CA HIS A 219 2.83 13.14 -18.46
C HIS A 219 1.55 13.42 -17.68
N GLN A 220 1.55 13.21 -16.38
CA GLN A 220 0.43 13.52 -15.50
C GLN A 220 0.69 14.86 -14.78
N SER A 221 0.47 15.97 -15.47
CA SER A 221 0.39 17.27 -14.80
C SER A 221 -0.81 17.28 -13.87
N VAL A 222 -0.58 16.97 -12.59
CA VAL A 222 -1.56 17.24 -11.54
C VAL A 222 -1.56 18.74 -11.32
N LYS A 223 -2.67 19.39 -11.63
CA LYS A 223 -2.95 20.68 -11.02
C LYS A 223 -3.09 20.40 -9.51
N THR A 224 -2.06 20.71 -8.75
CA THR A 224 -2.20 20.82 -7.30
C THR A 224 -3.33 21.81 -7.05
N PRO A 225 -4.34 21.47 -6.22
CA PRO A 225 -5.29 22.48 -5.76
C PRO A 225 -4.47 23.59 -5.13
N GLU A 226 -4.69 24.83 -5.55
CA GLU A 226 -4.13 25.98 -4.86
C GLU A 226 -4.54 25.86 -3.41
N ALA A 227 -3.57 25.97 -2.51
CA ALA A 227 -3.79 25.91 -1.07
C ALA A 227 -4.83 26.98 -0.68
N ILE A 228 -5.95 26.51 -0.10
CA ILE A 228 -6.96 27.36 0.52
C ILE A 228 -6.43 27.86 1.85
#